data_025bb55307f751c4f82d4a98e27bcc9c
#
_entry.id   025bb55307f751c4f82d4a98e27bcc9c
#
_cell.length_a   1.000
_cell.length_b   1.000
_cell.length_c   1.000
_cell.angle_alpha   90.00
_cell.angle_beta   90.00
_cell.angle_gamma   90.00
#
_symmetry.space_group_name_H-M   'P 1'
#
loop_
_entity.id
_entity.type
_entity.pdbx_description
1 polymer ?
#
loop_
_entity_poly.entity_id
_entity_poly.type
_entity_poly.pdbx_seq_one_letter_code
_entity_poly.pdbx_strand_id
1 'polypeptide(L)'
;FHVNAWGLPFTATAVGAKQIFPGPYLDGESLLDLYSSEQVTTTAGVPTIWMGVLNALNKEPQRWNLVPGLRMVSGGSATPESLIKAFDGHNCRVVCAWGMPETSPLGSAAKLTREMEKLPEEEQLHYRAKAGQPMPLVEVRVRNENGIAPWDGKTVGELEIRGVWITGSYFGGDGSDKFTEDGWFQTGDVASISPEGFIHITDRTKDLIKSGGEWISSVELENAIMGHPAVAEAAVIAVPHPKWQERPLAVVVRKPGQEVSKEEILEFLNDKIASWWMPDDVAFVNELPHTSTGKLMKRALRDQFKDWKATG
;
A
#
# COMPACT_ATOMS: atom_id res chain seq x y z
N PHE A 1 -2.64 -9.67 -14.94
CA PHE A 1 -3.73 -10.57 -14.54
C PHE A 1 -4.76 -9.89 -13.62
N HIS A 2 -4.38 -8.85 -12.93
CA HIS A 2 -5.27 -8.00 -12.14
C HIS A 2 -6.10 -7.09 -13.03
N VAL A 3 -7.43 -7.15 -12.96
CA VAL A 3 -8.34 -6.22 -13.65
C VAL A 3 -7.79 -5.90 -15.05
N ASN A 4 -7.46 -6.97 -15.79
CA ASN A 4 -6.88 -6.90 -17.12
C ASN A 4 -5.64 -5.99 -17.19
N ALA A 5 -4.64 -6.31 -16.37
CA ALA A 5 -3.40 -5.52 -16.20
C ALA A 5 -3.68 -4.03 -15.93
N TRP A 6 -4.65 -3.75 -15.05
CA TRP A 6 -5.09 -2.40 -14.67
C TRP A 6 -5.51 -1.54 -15.87
N GLY A 7 -6.05 -2.14 -16.92
CA GLY A 7 -6.47 -1.44 -18.13
C GLY A 7 -5.33 -0.88 -18.99
N LEU A 8 -4.07 -1.11 -18.61
CA LEU A 8 -2.90 -0.59 -19.34
C LEU A 8 -2.85 -1.00 -20.81
N PRO A 9 -3.20 -2.25 -21.22
CA PRO A 9 -3.21 -2.60 -22.63
C PRO A 9 -4.13 -1.72 -23.48
N PHE A 10 -5.29 -1.34 -22.95
CA PHE A 10 -6.23 -0.46 -23.64
C PHE A 10 -5.70 0.98 -23.68
N THR A 11 -5.25 1.50 -22.55
CA THR A 11 -4.72 2.87 -22.46
C THR A 11 -3.47 3.03 -23.33
N ALA A 12 -2.54 2.08 -23.28
CA ALA A 12 -1.33 2.12 -24.09
C ALA A 12 -1.65 2.06 -25.59
N THR A 13 -2.60 1.22 -26.01
CA THR A 13 -3.08 1.16 -27.39
C THR A 13 -3.71 2.49 -27.81
N ALA A 14 -4.56 3.08 -26.96
CA ALA A 14 -5.25 4.33 -27.26
C ALA A 14 -4.30 5.52 -27.50
N VAL A 15 -3.13 5.54 -26.84
CA VAL A 15 -2.11 6.59 -27.01
C VAL A 15 -0.97 6.19 -27.95
N GLY A 16 -1.04 5.00 -28.60
CA GLY A 16 -0.01 4.51 -29.52
C GLY A 16 1.30 4.17 -28.85
N ALA A 17 1.31 3.83 -27.55
CA ALA A 17 2.51 3.45 -26.82
C ALA A 17 2.95 2.01 -27.16
N LYS A 18 4.28 1.80 -27.27
CA LYS A 18 4.87 0.46 -27.36
C LYS A 18 4.58 -0.31 -26.08
N GLN A 19 4.05 -1.51 -26.19
CA GLN A 19 3.75 -2.38 -25.05
C GLN A 19 4.77 -3.51 -24.96
N ILE A 20 5.30 -3.71 -23.75
CA ILE A 20 6.28 -4.74 -23.44
C ILE A 20 5.68 -5.68 -22.40
N PHE A 21 5.65 -6.97 -22.71
CA PHE A 21 5.07 -7.99 -21.85
C PHE A 21 6.17 -8.90 -21.30
N PRO A 22 6.40 -8.91 -19.96
CA PRO A 22 7.46 -9.71 -19.35
C PRO A 22 7.12 -11.22 -19.31
N GLY A 23 5.89 -11.61 -19.66
CA GLY A 23 5.44 -12.99 -19.51
C GLY A 23 5.42 -13.43 -18.03
N PRO A 24 5.85 -14.65 -17.71
CA PRO A 24 5.90 -15.15 -16.33
C PRO A 24 7.15 -14.69 -15.55
N TYR A 25 8.08 -13.99 -16.18
CA TYR A 25 9.38 -13.63 -15.61
C TYR A 25 9.27 -12.29 -14.88
N LEU A 26 8.83 -12.34 -13.63
CA LEU A 26 8.58 -11.16 -12.79
C LEU A 26 9.66 -10.96 -11.70
N ASP A 27 10.74 -11.71 -11.76
CA ASP A 27 11.92 -11.48 -10.91
C ASP A 27 12.65 -10.19 -11.29
N GLY A 28 13.41 -9.64 -10.33
CA GLY A 28 14.05 -8.33 -10.51
C GLY A 28 15.03 -8.26 -11.66
N GLU A 29 15.84 -9.31 -11.89
CA GLU A 29 16.84 -9.32 -12.95
C GLU A 29 16.19 -9.39 -14.33
N SER A 30 15.24 -10.30 -14.53
CA SER A 30 14.51 -10.43 -15.80
C SER A 30 13.78 -9.15 -16.18
N LEU A 31 13.13 -8.48 -15.20
CA LEU A 31 12.47 -7.20 -15.43
C LEU A 31 13.47 -6.09 -15.79
N LEU A 32 14.60 -6.01 -15.10
CA LEU A 32 15.62 -5.00 -15.38
C LEU A 32 16.31 -5.20 -16.73
N ASP A 33 16.58 -6.45 -17.12
CA ASP A 33 17.09 -6.79 -18.46
C ASP A 33 16.11 -6.30 -19.53
N LEU A 34 14.81 -6.52 -19.32
CA LEU A 34 13.76 -6.06 -20.22
C LEU A 34 13.63 -4.53 -20.24
N TYR A 35 13.67 -3.87 -19.07
CA TYR A 35 13.59 -2.41 -18.99
C TYR A 35 14.78 -1.73 -19.67
N SER A 36 15.97 -2.30 -19.54
CA SER A 36 17.18 -1.78 -20.16
C SER A 36 17.20 -2.01 -21.67
N SER A 37 16.90 -3.23 -22.15
CA SER A 37 16.91 -3.57 -23.59
C SER A 37 15.83 -2.85 -24.37
N GLU A 38 14.63 -2.71 -23.82
CA GLU A 38 13.48 -2.10 -24.49
C GLU A 38 13.32 -0.61 -24.20
N GLN A 39 14.20 -0.03 -23.37
CA GLN A 39 14.18 1.36 -22.95
C GLN A 39 12.81 1.79 -22.41
N VAL A 40 12.33 1.02 -21.43
CA VAL A 40 11.00 1.21 -20.83
C VAL A 40 10.93 2.55 -20.10
N THR A 41 9.92 3.34 -20.37
CA THR A 41 9.70 4.66 -19.75
C THR A 41 8.65 4.64 -18.66
N THR A 42 7.78 3.61 -18.66
CA THR A 42 6.71 3.47 -17.66
C THR A 42 6.44 2.00 -17.42
N THR A 43 6.34 1.61 -16.16
CA THR A 43 5.99 0.26 -15.74
C THR A 43 4.97 0.31 -14.60
N ALA A 44 4.29 -0.80 -14.32
CA ALA A 44 3.31 -0.88 -13.25
C ALA A 44 3.38 -2.25 -12.57
N GLY A 45 3.23 -2.26 -11.25
CA GLY A 45 3.29 -3.47 -10.45
C GLY A 45 2.96 -3.24 -8.99
N VAL A 46 3.15 -4.27 -8.19
CA VAL A 46 2.93 -4.26 -6.74
C VAL A 46 4.24 -4.08 -5.99
N PRO A 47 4.22 -3.57 -4.73
CA PRO A 47 5.45 -3.31 -3.97
C PRO A 47 6.39 -4.50 -3.82
N THR A 48 5.87 -5.74 -3.73
CA THR A 48 6.71 -6.96 -3.65
C THR A 48 7.57 -7.16 -4.91
N ILE A 49 7.05 -6.87 -6.09
CA ILE A 49 7.83 -6.90 -7.34
C ILE A 49 8.90 -5.82 -7.30
N TRP A 50 8.54 -4.63 -6.86
CA TRP A 50 9.47 -3.50 -6.73
C TRP A 50 10.60 -3.77 -5.75
N MET A 51 10.36 -4.46 -4.65
CA MET A 51 11.42 -4.92 -3.74
C MET A 51 12.40 -5.85 -4.43
N GLY A 52 11.93 -6.79 -5.25
CA GLY A 52 12.77 -7.66 -6.08
C GLY A 52 13.64 -6.88 -7.06
N VAL A 53 13.06 -5.91 -7.75
CA VAL A 53 13.77 -5.00 -8.67
C VAL A 53 14.82 -4.18 -7.94
N LEU A 54 14.50 -3.60 -6.78
CA LEU A 54 15.43 -2.80 -5.98
C LEU A 54 16.61 -3.66 -5.47
N ASN A 55 16.33 -4.88 -5.01
CA ASN A 55 17.38 -5.79 -4.56
C ASN A 55 18.38 -6.13 -5.69
N ALA A 56 17.89 -6.36 -6.91
CA ALA A 56 18.74 -6.59 -8.06
C ALA A 56 19.57 -5.33 -8.42
N LEU A 57 18.96 -4.14 -8.45
CA LEU A 57 19.64 -2.87 -8.69
C LEU A 57 20.74 -2.60 -7.65
N ASN A 58 20.48 -2.86 -6.38
CA ASN A 58 21.47 -2.64 -5.31
C ASN A 58 22.64 -3.65 -5.40
N LYS A 59 22.40 -4.88 -5.89
CA LYS A 59 23.40 -5.90 -6.06
C LYS A 59 24.36 -5.57 -7.22
N GLU A 60 23.82 -5.08 -8.33
CA GLU A 60 24.58 -4.80 -9.55
C GLU A 60 24.21 -3.42 -10.15
N PRO A 61 24.54 -2.29 -9.49
CA PRO A 61 24.02 -0.96 -9.84
C PRO A 61 24.40 -0.47 -11.25
N GLN A 62 25.47 -1.00 -11.85
CA GLN A 62 25.97 -0.60 -13.16
C GLN A 62 25.58 -1.54 -14.30
N ARG A 63 24.85 -2.63 -14.00
CA ARG A 63 24.51 -3.65 -15.01
C ARG A 63 23.47 -3.16 -16.00
N TRP A 64 22.52 -2.34 -15.57
CA TRP A 64 21.38 -1.94 -16.40
C TRP A 64 21.39 -0.43 -16.71
N ASN A 65 21.12 -0.12 -17.98
CA ASN A 65 21.00 1.25 -18.44
C ASN A 65 19.49 1.63 -18.53
N LEU A 66 18.94 2.04 -17.42
CA LEU A 66 17.53 2.43 -17.35
C LEU A 66 17.30 3.84 -17.89
N VAL A 67 16.12 4.07 -18.47
CA VAL A 67 15.73 5.41 -18.91
C VAL A 67 15.65 6.33 -17.67
N PRO A 68 16.33 7.49 -17.67
CA PRO A 68 16.27 8.44 -16.58
C PRO A 68 14.83 8.87 -16.28
N GLY A 69 14.43 8.80 -15.02
CA GLY A 69 13.07 9.12 -14.61
C GLY A 69 12.04 8.05 -14.99
N LEU A 70 12.45 6.77 -15.14
CA LEU A 70 11.55 5.62 -15.31
C LEU A 70 10.39 5.71 -14.30
N ARG A 71 9.16 5.79 -14.78
CA ARG A 71 7.96 5.88 -13.94
C ARG A 71 7.49 4.49 -13.55
N MET A 72 7.36 4.26 -12.27
CA MET A 72 6.96 2.98 -11.69
C MET A 72 5.65 3.17 -10.93
N VAL A 73 4.53 2.80 -11.56
CA VAL A 73 3.23 2.85 -10.87
C VAL A 73 3.17 1.72 -9.86
N SER A 74 2.96 2.06 -8.60
CA SER A 74 2.86 1.13 -7.49
C SER A 74 1.44 1.12 -6.93
N GLY A 75 0.81 -0.04 -6.90
CA GLY A 75 -0.56 -0.18 -6.40
C GLY A 75 -0.84 -1.57 -5.85
N GLY A 76 -2.06 -1.78 -5.39
CA GLY A 76 -2.50 -3.05 -4.83
C GLY A 76 -2.22 -3.25 -3.34
N SER A 77 -1.22 -2.58 -2.79
CA SER A 77 -0.96 -2.42 -1.35
C SER A 77 -0.20 -1.12 -1.09
N ALA A 78 -0.09 -0.73 0.17
CA ALA A 78 0.69 0.45 0.56
C ALA A 78 2.16 0.29 0.13
N THR A 79 2.75 1.38 -0.34
CA THR A 79 4.14 1.43 -0.76
C THR A 79 4.94 2.20 0.30
N PRO A 80 5.89 1.55 0.99
CA PRO A 80 6.67 2.21 2.03
C PRO A 80 7.46 3.41 1.50
N GLU A 81 7.57 4.47 2.30
CA GLU A 81 8.39 5.65 1.98
C GLU A 81 9.85 5.29 1.71
N SER A 82 10.39 4.32 2.47
CA SER A 82 11.74 3.80 2.28
C SER A 82 11.97 3.23 0.88
N LEU A 83 10.97 2.53 0.32
CA LEU A 83 11.03 1.98 -1.03
C LEU A 83 11.01 3.09 -2.09
N ILE A 84 10.17 4.10 -1.92
CA ILE A 84 10.08 5.26 -2.82
C ILE A 84 11.43 6.00 -2.84
N LYS A 85 11.98 6.30 -1.67
CA LYS A 85 13.25 6.98 -1.51
C LYS A 85 14.43 6.20 -2.12
N ALA A 86 14.44 4.87 -1.96
CA ALA A 86 15.47 4.03 -2.54
C ALA A 86 15.46 4.08 -4.08
N PHE A 87 14.29 4.08 -4.71
CA PHE A 87 14.17 4.22 -6.17
C PHE A 87 14.54 5.62 -6.67
N ASP A 88 14.28 6.67 -5.91
CA ASP A 88 14.77 8.01 -6.24
C ASP A 88 16.31 8.04 -6.36
N GLY A 89 17.03 7.28 -5.50
CA GLY A 89 18.48 7.10 -5.59
C GLY A 89 18.95 6.42 -6.90
N HIS A 90 18.08 5.65 -7.55
CA HIS A 90 18.32 5.05 -8.87
C HIS A 90 17.74 5.86 -10.04
N ASN A 91 17.35 7.12 -9.80
CA ASN A 91 16.67 7.99 -10.77
C ASN A 91 15.41 7.35 -11.39
N CYS A 92 14.68 6.56 -10.60
CA CYS A 92 13.38 6.00 -10.92
C CYS A 92 12.30 6.71 -10.09
N ARG A 93 11.15 6.99 -10.68
CA ARG A 93 10.06 7.72 -10.01
C ARG A 93 8.90 6.79 -9.69
N VAL A 94 8.74 6.44 -8.43
CA VAL A 94 7.57 5.69 -7.96
C VAL A 94 6.36 6.63 -7.85
N VAL A 95 5.23 6.18 -8.39
CA VAL A 95 3.92 6.84 -8.33
C VAL A 95 2.94 5.87 -7.67
N CYS A 96 2.55 6.16 -6.44
CA CYS A 96 1.55 5.36 -5.75
C CYS A 96 0.16 5.61 -6.36
N ALA A 97 -0.61 4.54 -6.46
CA ALA A 97 -1.95 4.56 -7.01
C ALA A 97 -2.85 3.63 -6.20
N TRP A 98 -4.09 4.07 -5.98
CA TRP A 98 -5.10 3.26 -5.31
C TRP A 98 -6.28 3.01 -6.24
N GLY A 99 -6.81 1.81 -6.09
CA GLY A 99 -8.02 1.39 -6.79
C GLY A 99 -8.30 -0.09 -6.57
N MET A 100 -9.37 -0.55 -7.18
CA MET A 100 -9.90 -1.89 -7.05
C MET A 100 -10.64 -2.27 -8.35
N PRO A 101 -11.07 -3.53 -8.56
CA PRO A 101 -11.87 -3.89 -9.74
C PRO A 101 -13.07 -2.96 -9.94
N GLU A 102 -13.72 -2.57 -8.87
CA GLU A 102 -14.89 -1.69 -8.84
C GLU A 102 -14.59 -0.25 -9.27
N THR A 103 -13.32 0.16 -9.32
CA THR A 103 -12.90 1.48 -9.82
C THR A 103 -12.25 1.42 -11.22
N SER A 104 -12.29 0.30 -11.92
CA SER A 104 -11.92 0.03 -13.35
C SER A 104 -10.56 0.50 -13.84
N PRO A 105 -9.45 0.34 -13.14
CA PRO A 105 -9.21 0.01 -11.76
C PRO A 105 -8.85 1.21 -10.88
N LEU A 106 -8.70 2.43 -11.44
CA LEU A 106 -7.99 3.54 -10.82
C LEU A 106 -8.94 4.54 -10.16
N GLY A 107 -8.87 4.64 -8.84
CA GLY A 107 -9.60 5.63 -8.06
C GLY A 107 -8.78 6.91 -7.79
N SER A 108 -7.51 6.77 -7.46
CA SER A 108 -6.62 7.89 -7.14
C SER A 108 -5.16 7.63 -7.48
N ALA A 109 -4.35 8.70 -7.56
CA ALA A 109 -2.91 8.61 -7.78
C ALA A 109 -2.15 9.73 -7.03
N ALA A 110 -0.99 9.39 -6.49
CA ALA A 110 -0.13 10.31 -5.75
C ALA A 110 0.75 11.13 -6.70
N LYS A 111 0.17 12.16 -7.27
CA LYS A 111 0.88 13.15 -8.10
C LYS A 111 0.97 14.45 -7.33
N LEU A 112 2.18 14.92 -7.07
CA LEU A 112 2.40 16.22 -6.44
C LEU A 112 1.94 17.34 -7.37
N THR A 113 1.35 18.38 -6.78
CA THR A 113 1.09 19.64 -7.46
C THR A 113 2.38 20.47 -7.57
N ARG A 114 2.40 21.47 -8.44
CA ARG A 114 3.57 22.38 -8.56
C ARG A 114 3.95 23.05 -7.25
N GLU A 115 2.99 23.32 -6.38
CA GLU A 115 3.25 23.93 -5.08
C GLU A 115 3.87 22.89 -4.12
N MET A 116 3.39 21.65 -4.14
CA MET A 116 3.95 20.57 -3.34
C MET A 116 5.37 20.17 -3.77
N GLU A 117 5.71 20.32 -5.04
CA GLU A 117 7.08 20.10 -5.55
C GLU A 117 8.11 21.09 -4.97
N LYS A 118 7.66 22.17 -4.32
CA LYS A 118 8.51 23.15 -3.62
C LYS A 118 8.71 22.85 -2.14
N LEU A 119 7.95 21.89 -1.58
CA LEU A 119 8.07 21.47 -0.18
C LEU A 119 9.42 20.78 0.05
N PRO A 120 9.89 20.71 1.31
CA PRO A 120 11.01 19.85 1.69
C PRO A 120 10.83 18.42 1.19
N GLU A 121 11.92 17.76 0.82
CA GLU A 121 11.90 16.40 0.23
C GLU A 121 11.15 15.39 1.12
N GLU A 122 11.29 15.49 2.43
CA GLU A 122 10.62 14.63 3.41
C GLU A 122 9.09 14.81 3.36
N GLU A 123 8.62 16.05 3.25
CA GLU A 123 7.18 16.33 3.11
C GLU A 123 6.65 15.84 1.76
N GLN A 124 7.41 16.04 0.67
CA GLN A 124 7.06 15.49 -0.64
C GLN A 124 6.92 13.97 -0.58
N LEU A 125 7.87 13.28 0.08
CA LEU A 125 7.87 11.83 0.23
C LEU A 125 6.63 11.35 0.97
N HIS A 126 6.24 12.04 2.05
CA HIS A 126 5.02 11.75 2.80
C HIS A 126 3.76 11.80 1.92
N TYR A 127 3.62 12.82 1.04
CA TYR A 127 2.50 12.87 0.10
C TYR A 127 2.59 11.80 -0.99
N ARG A 128 3.79 11.48 -1.48
CA ARG A 128 4.03 10.47 -2.52
C ARG A 128 3.71 9.06 -2.06
N ALA A 129 3.79 8.78 -0.75
CA ALA A 129 3.46 7.48 -0.17
C ALA A 129 1.96 7.27 0.07
N LYS A 130 1.15 8.33 -0.02
CA LYS A 130 -0.31 8.24 0.12
C LYS A 130 -0.97 7.68 -1.14
N ALA A 131 -2.26 7.36 -1.03
CA ALA A 131 -3.08 6.93 -2.17
C ALA A 131 -3.26 8.04 -3.22
N GLY A 132 -3.01 9.30 -2.83
CA GLY A 132 -3.02 10.46 -3.72
C GLY A 132 -4.38 11.10 -3.86
N GLN A 133 -4.51 11.96 -4.88
CA GLN A 133 -5.75 12.67 -5.18
C GLN A 133 -6.66 11.83 -6.06
N PRO A 134 -8.00 11.97 -5.96
CA PRO A 134 -8.93 11.29 -6.85
C PRO A 134 -8.64 11.64 -8.32
N MET A 135 -8.86 10.67 -9.18
CA MET A 135 -8.73 10.87 -10.63
C MET A 135 -9.79 11.86 -11.14
N PRO A 136 -9.53 12.60 -12.23
CA PRO A 136 -10.56 13.43 -12.85
C PRO A 136 -11.85 12.64 -13.08
N LEU A 137 -13.01 13.25 -12.80
CA LEU A 137 -14.35 12.64 -12.90
C LEU A 137 -14.64 11.54 -11.86
N VAL A 138 -13.81 11.41 -10.84
CA VAL A 138 -14.03 10.57 -9.65
C VAL A 138 -14.25 11.47 -8.45
N GLU A 139 -15.30 11.21 -7.71
CA GLU A 139 -15.63 11.88 -6.46
C GLU A 139 -15.34 10.93 -5.30
N VAL A 140 -14.83 11.48 -4.21
CA VAL A 140 -14.55 10.74 -2.97
C VAL A 140 -15.09 11.47 -1.77
N ARG A 141 -15.50 10.73 -0.76
CA ARG A 141 -15.79 11.25 0.58
C ARG A 141 -15.45 10.21 1.62
N VAL A 142 -15.29 10.67 2.83
CA VAL A 142 -15.11 9.80 4.00
C VAL A 142 -16.33 9.94 4.88
N ARG A 143 -16.89 8.82 5.32
CA ARG A 143 -18.06 8.79 6.21
C ARG A 143 -17.76 8.01 7.48
N ASN A 144 -18.18 8.55 8.61
CA ASN A 144 -18.16 7.88 9.90
C ASN A 144 -19.52 8.02 10.61
N GLU A 145 -19.60 7.62 11.85
CA GLU A 145 -20.83 7.70 12.67
C GLU A 145 -21.38 9.13 12.85
N ASN A 146 -20.52 10.15 12.73
CA ASN A 146 -20.90 11.55 12.82
C ASN A 146 -21.31 12.17 11.47
N GLY A 147 -21.28 11.39 10.38
CA GLY A 147 -21.63 11.84 9.04
C GLY A 147 -20.43 11.94 8.09
N ILE A 148 -20.46 12.93 7.17
CA ILE A 148 -19.35 13.16 6.23
C ILE A 148 -18.20 13.86 6.97
N ALA A 149 -17.03 13.23 6.96
CA ALA A 149 -15.82 13.76 7.59
C ALA A 149 -15.26 14.97 6.80
N PRO A 150 -14.74 16.00 7.48
CA PRO A 150 -14.02 17.07 6.82
C PRO A 150 -12.70 16.59 6.20
N TRP A 151 -12.21 17.30 5.20
CA TRP A 151 -10.89 17.07 4.61
C TRP A 151 -9.81 17.75 5.46
N ASP A 152 -9.57 17.24 6.65
CA ASP A 152 -8.62 17.78 7.63
C ASP A 152 -7.33 16.95 7.78
N GLY A 153 -7.25 15.83 7.04
CA GLY A 153 -6.14 14.87 7.10
C GLY A 153 -6.09 14.02 8.36
N LYS A 154 -7.08 14.13 9.25
CA LYS A 154 -7.10 13.51 10.58
C LYS A 154 -8.35 12.67 10.83
N THR A 155 -9.52 13.22 10.48
CA THR A 155 -10.81 12.55 10.71
C THR A 155 -10.92 11.34 9.79
N VAL A 156 -10.95 10.16 10.37
CA VAL A 156 -11.05 8.89 9.64
C VAL A 156 -12.48 8.39 9.54
N GLY A 157 -12.72 7.58 8.53
CA GLY A 157 -13.98 6.89 8.30
C GLY A 157 -13.89 6.00 7.06
N GLU A 158 -14.99 5.37 6.67
CA GLU A 158 -15.05 4.58 5.46
C GLU A 158 -14.96 5.46 4.22
N LEU A 159 -14.05 5.09 3.30
CA LEU A 159 -13.90 5.75 2.02
C LEU A 159 -15.06 5.34 1.10
N GLU A 160 -15.82 6.32 0.65
CA GLU A 160 -16.89 6.17 -0.34
C GLU A 160 -16.47 6.85 -1.65
N ILE A 161 -16.80 6.22 -2.78
CA ILE A 161 -16.37 6.67 -4.10
C ILE A 161 -17.52 6.58 -5.12
N ARG A 162 -17.57 7.50 -6.07
CA ARG A 162 -18.42 7.42 -7.26
C ARG A 162 -17.76 8.10 -8.45
N GLY A 163 -18.19 7.77 -9.65
CA GLY A 163 -17.64 8.39 -10.87
C GLY A 163 -18.07 7.65 -12.13
N VAL A 164 -17.69 8.18 -13.28
CA VAL A 164 -18.17 7.70 -14.59
C VAL A 164 -17.72 6.27 -14.94
N TRP A 165 -16.66 5.77 -14.31
CA TRP A 165 -16.16 4.39 -14.48
C TRP A 165 -16.18 3.58 -13.19
N ILE A 166 -16.71 4.15 -12.11
CA ILE A 166 -16.89 3.44 -10.85
C ILE A 166 -18.12 2.54 -10.99
N THR A 167 -18.05 1.30 -10.47
CA THR A 167 -19.19 0.39 -10.54
C THR A 167 -20.44 0.99 -9.89
N GLY A 168 -21.58 0.85 -10.55
CA GLY A 168 -22.89 1.26 -10.01
C GLY A 168 -23.68 0.10 -9.40
N SER A 169 -23.25 -1.15 -9.66
CA SER A 169 -23.88 -2.36 -9.11
C SER A 169 -23.04 -3.59 -9.41
N TYR A 170 -23.29 -4.69 -8.71
CA TYR A 170 -22.77 -6.00 -9.05
C TYR A 170 -23.77 -6.79 -9.90
N PHE A 171 -23.23 -7.74 -10.66
CA PHE A 171 -24.06 -8.65 -11.45
C PHE A 171 -25.01 -9.44 -10.54
N GLY A 172 -26.26 -9.60 -10.99
CA GLY A 172 -27.29 -10.34 -10.23
C GLY A 172 -27.89 -9.57 -9.03
N GLY A 173 -27.42 -8.35 -8.73
CA GLY A 173 -27.89 -7.54 -7.60
C GLY A 173 -27.25 -7.91 -6.25
N ASP A 174 -26.28 -8.81 -6.25
CA ASP A 174 -25.48 -9.12 -5.05
C ASP A 174 -24.71 -7.87 -4.59
N GLY A 175 -24.46 -7.74 -3.27
CA GLY A 175 -23.68 -6.63 -2.73
C GLY A 175 -24.37 -5.26 -2.83
N SER A 176 -25.70 -5.21 -2.93
CA SER A 176 -26.45 -3.94 -2.87
C SER A 176 -26.22 -3.15 -1.58
N ASP A 177 -25.85 -3.85 -0.50
CA ASP A 177 -25.43 -3.31 0.80
C ASP A 177 -24.10 -2.52 0.73
N LYS A 178 -23.37 -2.59 -0.40
CA LYS A 178 -22.16 -1.82 -0.67
C LYS A 178 -22.42 -0.44 -1.28
N PHE A 179 -23.66 -0.11 -1.52
CA PHE A 179 -24.02 1.17 -2.11
C PHE A 179 -24.91 1.95 -1.15
N THR A 180 -24.59 3.23 -0.97
CA THR A 180 -25.44 4.12 -0.20
C THR A 180 -26.68 4.51 -1.00
N GLU A 181 -27.74 4.97 -0.33
CA GLU A 181 -28.99 5.42 -0.97
C GLU A 181 -28.75 6.57 -1.98
N ASP A 182 -27.73 7.41 -1.73
CA ASP A 182 -27.34 8.52 -2.60
C ASP A 182 -26.27 8.13 -3.67
N GLY A 183 -26.06 6.81 -3.90
CA GLY A 183 -25.34 6.26 -5.03
C GLY A 183 -23.82 6.25 -4.88
N TRP A 184 -23.27 6.20 -3.68
CA TRP A 184 -21.85 6.02 -3.44
C TRP A 184 -21.51 4.56 -3.18
N PHE A 185 -20.40 4.11 -3.75
CA PHE A 185 -19.84 2.80 -3.49
C PHE A 185 -18.95 2.85 -2.24
N GLN A 186 -19.23 1.98 -1.27
CA GLN A 186 -18.49 1.79 -0.04
C GLN A 186 -17.33 0.83 -0.28
N THR A 187 -16.09 1.35 -0.22
CA THR A 187 -14.90 0.60 -0.64
C THR A 187 -14.44 -0.45 0.36
N GLY A 188 -14.85 -0.32 1.62
CA GLY A 188 -14.33 -1.11 2.74
C GLY A 188 -12.90 -0.72 3.14
N ASP A 189 -12.37 0.37 2.60
CA ASP A 189 -11.12 0.98 3.05
C ASP A 189 -11.45 2.11 4.04
N VAL A 190 -10.67 2.24 5.10
CA VAL A 190 -10.75 3.34 6.07
C VAL A 190 -9.68 4.37 5.70
N ALA A 191 -10.08 5.62 5.62
CA ALA A 191 -9.21 6.69 5.15
C ALA A 191 -9.48 8.01 5.85
N SER A 192 -8.53 8.94 5.75
CA SER A 192 -8.71 10.38 5.90
C SER A 192 -8.38 11.08 4.58
N ILE A 193 -8.84 12.33 4.39
CA ILE A 193 -8.49 13.15 3.23
C ILE A 193 -7.90 14.46 3.73
N SER A 194 -6.71 14.81 3.24
CA SER A 194 -6.06 16.07 3.60
C SER A 194 -6.74 17.28 2.93
N PRO A 195 -6.52 18.52 3.42
CA PRO A 195 -7.03 19.74 2.78
C PRO A 195 -6.65 19.87 1.30
N GLU A 196 -5.51 19.28 0.90
CA GLU A 196 -5.02 19.25 -0.49
C GLU A 196 -5.70 18.15 -1.32
N GLY A 197 -6.60 17.38 -0.73
CA GLY A 197 -7.34 16.30 -1.40
C GLY A 197 -6.59 14.96 -1.49
N PHE A 198 -5.49 14.79 -0.74
CA PHE A 198 -4.77 13.51 -0.71
C PHE A 198 -5.46 12.52 0.23
N ILE A 199 -5.81 11.37 -0.33
CA ILE A 199 -6.39 10.24 0.38
C ILE A 199 -5.26 9.51 1.11
N HIS A 200 -5.41 9.34 2.39
CA HIS A 200 -4.56 8.51 3.23
C HIS A 200 -5.35 7.28 3.67
N ILE A 201 -5.07 6.13 3.06
CA ILE A 201 -5.67 4.85 3.48
C ILE A 201 -5.00 4.43 4.78
N THR A 202 -5.79 4.43 5.84
CA THR A 202 -5.31 4.00 7.16
C THR A 202 -5.28 2.49 7.25
N ASP A 203 -6.36 1.83 6.82
CA ASP A 203 -6.47 0.37 6.84
C ASP A 203 -7.70 -0.12 6.06
N ARG A 204 -7.92 -1.41 6.05
CA ARG A 204 -9.20 -2.03 5.72
C ARG A 204 -10.08 -2.13 6.95
N THR A 205 -11.38 -1.90 6.80
CA THR A 205 -12.37 -2.02 7.91
C THR A 205 -12.23 -3.35 8.68
N LYS A 206 -11.88 -4.44 7.97
CA LYS A 206 -11.69 -5.78 8.54
C LYS A 206 -10.30 -6.03 9.14
N ASP A 207 -9.31 -5.21 8.85
CA ASP A 207 -7.92 -5.37 9.27
C ASP A 207 -7.52 -4.34 10.35
N LEU A 208 -8.35 -3.34 10.56
CA LEU A 208 -8.20 -2.33 11.60
C LEU A 208 -8.26 -2.97 12.98
N ILE A 209 -7.32 -2.67 13.84
CA ILE A 209 -7.19 -3.27 15.18
C ILE A 209 -7.95 -2.40 16.17
N LYS A 210 -8.94 -2.98 16.85
CA LYS A 210 -9.81 -2.29 17.81
C LYS A 210 -9.28 -2.48 19.23
N SER A 211 -8.50 -1.54 19.72
CA SER A 211 -7.84 -1.63 21.02
C SER A 211 -8.40 -0.61 22.00
N GLY A 212 -9.18 -1.08 22.98
CA GLY A 212 -9.68 -0.24 24.04
C GLY A 212 -10.60 0.93 23.62
N GLY A 213 -11.30 0.77 22.50
CA GLY A 213 -12.15 1.82 21.92
C GLY A 213 -11.42 2.73 20.92
N GLU A 214 -10.12 2.56 20.76
CA GLU A 214 -9.30 3.28 19.79
C GLU A 214 -8.93 2.37 18.60
N TRP A 215 -8.56 2.99 17.49
CA TRP A 215 -8.25 2.30 16.27
C TRP A 215 -6.76 2.35 15.99
N ILE A 216 -6.14 1.19 15.75
CA ILE A 216 -4.73 1.07 15.40
C ILE A 216 -4.63 0.64 13.94
N SER A 217 -3.89 1.41 13.14
CA SER A 217 -3.61 1.06 11.75
C SER A 217 -2.56 -0.04 11.67
N SER A 218 -2.96 -1.19 11.14
CA SER A 218 -2.03 -2.27 10.87
C SER A 218 -1.05 -1.89 9.75
N VAL A 219 -1.49 -1.09 8.77
CA VAL A 219 -0.67 -0.64 7.63
C VAL A 219 0.42 0.34 8.05
N GLU A 220 0.10 1.31 8.92
CA GLU A 220 1.11 2.25 9.43
C GLU A 220 2.17 1.53 10.27
N LEU A 221 1.76 0.58 11.10
CA LEU A 221 2.70 -0.26 11.86
C LEU A 221 3.59 -1.08 10.94
N GLU A 222 3.04 -1.71 9.91
CA GLU A 222 3.80 -2.46 8.90
C GLU A 222 4.85 -1.58 8.21
N ASN A 223 4.45 -0.40 7.78
CA ASN A 223 5.36 0.56 7.14
C ASN A 223 6.48 1.01 8.09
N ALA A 224 6.16 1.29 9.36
CA ALA A 224 7.15 1.66 10.36
C ALA A 224 8.15 0.50 10.60
N ILE A 225 7.67 -0.73 10.77
CA ILE A 225 8.50 -1.92 10.98
C ILE A 225 9.39 -2.20 9.75
N MET A 226 8.85 -2.09 8.54
CA MET A 226 9.62 -2.27 7.29
C MET A 226 10.70 -1.21 7.07
N GLY A 227 10.67 -0.10 7.80
CA GLY A 227 11.76 0.87 7.86
C GLY A 227 13.01 0.35 8.57
N HIS A 228 12.93 -0.74 9.33
CA HIS A 228 14.07 -1.31 10.04
C HIS A 228 15.06 -2.00 9.07
N PRO A 229 16.39 -1.73 9.17
CA PRO A 229 17.38 -2.25 8.21
C PRO A 229 17.41 -3.77 8.05
N ALA A 230 17.13 -4.53 9.11
CA ALA A 230 17.16 -6.00 9.11
C ALA A 230 15.82 -6.65 8.72
N VAL A 231 14.75 -5.87 8.47
CA VAL A 231 13.43 -6.38 8.11
C VAL A 231 13.28 -6.46 6.60
N ALA A 232 12.87 -7.63 6.09
CA ALA A 232 12.52 -7.84 4.70
C ALA A 232 11.05 -7.55 4.43
N GLU A 233 10.17 -8.09 5.28
CA GLU A 233 8.72 -7.92 5.21
C GLU A 233 8.12 -7.88 6.62
N ALA A 234 7.00 -7.19 6.77
CA ALA A 234 6.23 -7.17 8.00
C ALA A 234 4.73 -7.21 7.71
N ALA A 235 4.00 -7.90 8.57
CA ALA A 235 2.55 -7.88 8.66
C ALA A 235 2.14 -7.59 10.09
N VAL A 236 1.06 -6.86 10.27
CA VAL A 236 0.49 -6.64 11.60
C VAL A 236 -0.96 -7.11 11.59
N ILE A 237 -1.29 -7.94 12.57
CA ILE A 237 -2.64 -8.49 12.74
C ILE A 237 -3.17 -8.20 14.13
N ALA A 238 -4.50 -8.14 14.23
CA ALA A 238 -5.19 -8.14 15.51
C ALA A 238 -5.12 -9.52 16.14
N VAL A 239 -4.75 -9.58 17.41
CA VAL A 239 -4.89 -10.76 18.26
C VAL A 239 -5.80 -10.45 19.44
N PRO A 240 -6.64 -11.40 19.91
CA PRO A 240 -7.53 -11.17 21.03
C PRO A 240 -6.76 -10.81 22.31
N HIS A 241 -7.24 -9.80 23.04
CA HIS A 241 -6.65 -9.38 24.30
C HIS A 241 -7.74 -9.21 25.38
N PRO A 242 -7.58 -9.81 26.59
CA PRO A 242 -8.64 -9.86 27.61
C PRO A 242 -9.07 -8.48 28.13
N LYS A 243 -8.20 -7.48 28.11
CA LYS A 243 -8.49 -6.11 28.58
C LYS A 243 -8.86 -5.15 27.46
N TRP A 244 -8.23 -5.27 26.29
CA TRP A 244 -8.28 -4.27 25.23
C TRP A 244 -9.10 -4.71 24.01
N GLN A 245 -9.77 -5.84 24.04
CA GLN A 245 -10.43 -6.54 22.94
C GLN A 245 -9.41 -7.12 21.96
N GLU A 246 -8.62 -6.28 21.32
CA GLU A 246 -7.56 -6.66 20.38
C GLU A 246 -6.28 -5.89 20.67
N ARG A 247 -5.15 -6.50 20.36
CA ARG A 247 -3.83 -5.85 20.35
C ARG A 247 -3.05 -6.23 19.09
N PRO A 248 -2.13 -5.36 18.66
CA PRO A 248 -1.30 -5.67 17.51
C PRO A 248 -0.28 -6.77 17.81
N LEU A 249 -0.20 -7.76 16.92
CA LEU A 249 0.92 -8.68 16.80
C LEU A 249 1.66 -8.38 15.50
N ALA A 250 2.96 -8.06 15.61
CA ALA A 250 3.82 -7.92 14.45
C ALA A 250 4.36 -9.28 14.01
N VAL A 251 4.21 -9.63 12.73
CA VAL A 251 4.76 -10.84 12.11
C VAL A 251 5.83 -10.42 11.11
N VAL A 252 7.09 -10.78 11.36
CA VAL A 252 8.25 -10.19 10.70
C VAL A 252 9.08 -11.25 9.99
N VAL A 253 9.49 -10.95 8.77
CA VAL A 253 10.50 -11.71 7.99
C VAL A 253 11.81 -10.93 8.03
N ARG A 254 12.88 -11.57 8.49
CA ARG A 254 14.24 -10.99 8.49
C ARG A 254 14.86 -11.00 7.09
N LYS A 255 15.71 -10.03 6.80
CA LYS A 255 16.55 -10.09 5.60
C LYS A 255 17.55 -11.24 5.72
N PRO A 256 17.92 -11.90 4.60
CA PRO A 256 18.91 -12.96 4.62
C PRO A 256 20.22 -12.54 5.30
N GLY A 257 20.67 -13.35 6.26
CA GLY A 257 21.92 -13.09 7.00
C GLY A 257 21.84 -11.95 8.04
N GLN A 258 20.67 -11.39 8.28
CA GLN A 258 20.47 -10.38 9.32
C GLN A 258 19.77 -11.02 10.53
N GLU A 259 20.21 -10.65 11.71
CA GLU A 259 19.55 -10.99 12.97
C GLU A 259 18.96 -9.71 13.58
N VAL A 260 17.79 -9.84 14.16
CA VAL A 260 17.10 -8.79 14.92
C VAL A 260 16.22 -9.45 15.96
N SER A 261 16.22 -8.91 17.16
CA SER A 261 15.37 -9.36 18.25
C SER A 261 14.02 -8.63 18.25
N LYS A 262 13.08 -9.14 19.04
CA LYS A 262 11.80 -8.47 19.31
C LYS A 262 12.02 -7.10 19.92
N GLU A 263 12.90 -7.02 20.91
CA GLU A 263 13.20 -5.81 21.64
C GLU A 263 13.77 -4.72 20.73
N GLU A 264 14.66 -5.07 19.81
CA GLU A 264 15.22 -4.15 18.82
C GLU A 264 14.14 -3.61 17.86
N ILE A 265 13.19 -4.43 17.43
CA ILE A 265 12.06 -3.97 16.60
C ILE A 265 11.17 -3.00 17.41
N LEU A 266 10.82 -3.35 18.65
CA LEU A 266 9.98 -2.50 19.48
C LEU A 266 10.69 -1.18 19.84
N GLU A 267 11.98 -1.21 20.12
CA GLU A 267 12.78 0.00 20.37
C GLU A 267 12.86 0.88 19.12
N PHE A 268 13.03 0.29 17.95
CA PHE A 268 13.04 1.02 16.67
C PHE A 268 11.74 1.76 16.40
N LEU A 269 10.62 1.25 16.89
CA LEU A 269 9.30 1.86 16.74
C LEU A 269 9.06 3.03 17.71
N ASN A 270 9.86 3.17 18.78
CA ASN A 270 9.78 4.31 19.68
C ASN A 270 9.95 5.61 18.87
N ASP A 271 9.17 6.63 19.20
CA ASP A 271 9.13 7.93 18.53
C ASP A 271 8.66 7.94 17.07
N LYS A 272 8.35 6.76 16.48
CA LYS A 272 7.82 6.64 15.11
C LYS A 272 6.32 6.39 15.05
N ILE A 273 5.77 5.85 16.14
CA ILE A 273 4.34 5.55 16.26
C ILE A 273 3.81 6.05 17.59
N ALA A 274 2.50 6.18 17.72
CA ALA A 274 1.88 6.48 19.00
C ALA A 274 2.17 5.35 20.01
N SER A 275 2.52 5.68 21.25
CA SER A 275 2.96 4.70 22.26
C SER A 275 1.93 3.59 22.52
N TRP A 276 0.63 3.91 22.43
CA TRP A 276 -0.46 2.94 22.61
C TRP A 276 -0.69 2.05 21.38
N TRP A 277 -0.03 2.34 20.25
CA TRP A 277 -0.01 1.49 19.04
C TRP A 277 1.06 0.39 19.11
N MET A 278 1.98 0.51 20.06
CA MET A 278 3.09 -0.44 20.17
C MET A 278 2.59 -1.88 20.13
N PRO A 279 3.11 -2.76 19.25
CA PRO A 279 2.77 -4.17 19.24
C PRO A 279 3.08 -4.81 20.60
N ASP A 280 2.16 -5.64 21.07
CA ASP A 280 2.37 -6.38 22.32
C ASP A 280 3.41 -7.49 22.14
N ASP A 281 3.61 -7.96 20.90
CA ASP A 281 4.59 -9.00 20.60
C ASP A 281 5.07 -8.94 19.14
N VAL A 282 6.22 -9.61 18.89
CA VAL A 282 6.80 -9.79 17.55
C VAL A 282 7.06 -11.28 17.31
N ALA A 283 6.41 -11.82 16.28
CA ALA A 283 6.64 -13.19 15.81
C ALA A 283 7.54 -13.17 14.57
N PHE A 284 8.60 -13.97 14.56
CA PHE A 284 9.44 -14.12 13.38
C PHE A 284 9.05 -15.36 12.57
N VAL A 285 8.94 -15.17 11.26
CA VAL A 285 8.60 -16.25 10.31
C VAL A 285 9.58 -16.23 9.13
N ASN A 286 9.66 -17.36 8.42
CA ASN A 286 10.52 -17.45 7.23
C ASN A 286 9.93 -16.72 6.02
N GLU A 287 8.60 -16.71 5.89
CA GLU A 287 7.86 -16.06 4.81
C GLU A 287 6.47 -15.64 5.29
N LEU A 288 5.92 -14.60 4.66
CA LEU A 288 4.53 -14.19 4.85
C LEU A 288 3.64 -14.83 3.77
N PRO A 289 2.38 -15.19 4.10
CA PRO A 289 1.46 -15.72 3.10
C PRO A 289 0.99 -14.61 2.15
N HIS A 290 1.13 -14.85 0.85
CA HIS A 290 0.66 -13.96 -0.21
C HIS A 290 -0.40 -14.63 -1.07
N THR A 291 -1.28 -13.82 -1.66
CA THR A 291 -2.16 -14.26 -2.72
C THR A 291 -1.35 -14.54 -4.00
N SER A 292 -1.95 -15.24 -4.98
CA SER A 292 -1.36 -15.40 -6.32
C SER A 292 -1.03 -14.07 -7.01
N THR A 293 -1.54 -12.97 -6.49
CA THR A 293 -1.36 -11.60 -6.98
C THR A 293 -0.33 -10.81 -6.18
N GLY A 294 0.41 -11.45 -5.26
CA GLY A 294 1.44 -10.83 -4.44
C GLY A 294 0.92 -9.96 -3.28
N LYS A 295 -0.38 -10.00 -2.97
CA LYS A 295 -0.94 -9.28 -1.81
C LYS A 295 -0.82 -10.12 -0.55
N LEU A 296 -0.43 -9.47 0.55
CA LEU A 296 -0.38 -10.07 1.87
C LEU A 296 -1.75 -10.66 2.28
N MET A 297 -1.77 -11.91 2.72
CA MET A 297 -2.96 -12.62 3.20
C MET A 297 -3.08 -12.56 4.73
N LYS A 298 -3.47 -11.41 5.29
CA LYS A 298 -3.64 -11.25 6.75
C LYS A 298 -4.63 -12.26 7.36
N ARG A 299 -5.63 -12.70 6.58
CA ARG A 299 -6.56 -13.75 7.04
C ARG A 299 -5.82 -15.04 7.41
N ALA A 300 -4.91 -15.50 6.57
CA ALA A 300 -4.13 -16.71 6.84
C ALA A 300 -3.25 -16.55 8.09
N LEU A 301 -2.68 -15.35 8.29
CA LEU A 301 -1.94 -15.05 9.51
C LEU A 301 -2.84 -15.05 10.76
N ARG A 302 -4.02 -14.45 10.70
CA ARG A 302 -4.98 -14.49 11.81
C ARG A 302 -5.39 -15.92 12.16
N ASP A 303 -5.59 -16.78 11.15
CA ASP A 303 -5.91 -18.19 11.36
C ASP A 303 -4.71 -18.94 11.99
N GLN A 304 -3.48 -18.63 11.57
CA GLN A 304 -2.24 -19.22 12.10
C GLN A 304 -1.98 -18.80 13.55
N PHE A 305 -2.22 -17.55 13.89
CA PHE A 305 -1.93 -16.97 15.21
C PHE A 305 -3.17 -16.81 16.11
N LYS A 306 -4.30 -17.45 15.78
CA LYS A 306 -5.57 -17.31 16.52
C LYS A 306 -5.46 -17.62 18.01
N ASP A 307 -4.56 -18.54 18.39
CA ASP A 307 -4.32 -18.97 19.77
C ASP A 307 -3.07 -18.30 20.38
N TRP A 308 -2.53 -17.28 19.70
CA TRP A 308 -1.36 -16.55 20.17
C TRP A 308 -1.65 -15.86 21.50
N LYS A 309 -0.74 -16.03 22.45
CA LYS A 309 -0.75 -15.31 23.71
C LYS A 309 0.57 -14.57 23.82
N ALA A 310 0.51 -13.27 24.00
CA ALA A 310 1.72 -12.47 24.25
C ALA A 310 2.47 -13.09 25.45
N THR A 311 3.74 -13.36 25.25
CA THR A 311 4.65 -13.73 26.34
C THR A 311 4.96 -12.42 27.05
N GLY A 312 4.20 -12.13 28.14
CA GLY A 312 4.34 -10.94 28.98
C GLY A 312 5.71 -10.82 29.63
#